data_303c6f3b2af39c7e428315bd39a895da
#
_entry.id   303c6f3b2af39c7e428315bd39a895da
#
_cell.length_a   1.000
_cell.length_b   1.000
_cell.length_c   1.000
_cell.angle_alpha   90.00
_cell.angle_beta   90.00
_cell.angle_gamma   90.00
#
_symmetry.space_group_name_H-M   'P 1'
#
loop_
_entity.id
_entity.type
_entity.pdbx_description
1 polymer ?
#
loop_
_entity_poly.entity_id
_entity_poly.type
_entity_poly.pdbx_seq_one_letter_code
_entity_poly.pdbx_strand_id
1 'polypeptide(L)'
;ISSELETLMESRTNYTASADEEPIYPISGMSREAAVAYPIIGSGDVSGCVVLLLNSDGSLPSETERKLVAVAASFLGKQMEE
;
A
#
# COMPACT_ATOMS: atom_id res chain seq x y z
N ILE A 1 7.32 -2.74 -10.25
CA ILE A 1 7.22 -2.15 -8.91
C ILE A 1 8.59 -1.99 -8.29
N SER A 2 8.71 -1.09 -7.31
CA SER A 2 9.98 -0.81 -6.65
C SER A 2 10.39 -1.93 -5.70
N SER A 3 11.70 -2.00 -5.39
CA SER A 3 12.20 -2.96 -4.43
C SER A 3 11.71 -2.65 -3.00
N GLU A 4 11.49 -1.37 -2.68
CA GLU A 4 10.94 -0.97 -1.40
C GLU A 4 9.53 -1.53 -1.22
N LEU A 5 8.70 -1.46 -2.26
CA LEU A 5 7.35 -2.00 -2.20
C LEU A 5 7.36 -3.53 -2.11
N GLU A 6 8.25 -4.18 -2.84
CA GLU A 6 8.39 -5.64 -2.74
C GLU A 6 8.76 -6.08 -1.33
N THR A 7 9.71 -5.37 -0.71
CA THR A 7 10.13 -5.65 0.67
C THR A 7 8.95 -5.49 1.64
N LEU A 8 8.17 -4.43 1.45
CA LEU A 8 6.99 -4.18 2.27
C LEU A 8 5.97 -5.30 2.13
N MET A 9 5.71 -5.75 0.91
CA MET A 9 4.78 -6.86 0.66
C MET A 9 5.25 -8.14 1.32
N GLU A 10 6.54 -8.45 1.23
CA GLU A 10 7.11 -9.64 1.85
C GLU A 10 7.00 -9.61 3.38
N SER A 11 7.06 -8.42 3.97
CA SER A 11 6.92 -8.26 5.42
C SER A 11 5.48 -8.43 5.89
N ARG A 12 4.51 -8.40 4.98
CA ARG A 12 3.07 -8.50 5.26
C ARG A 12 2.55 -7.41 6.20
N THR A 13 3.22 -6.27 6.21
CA THR A 13 2.83 -5.14 7.06
C THR A 13 2.17 -4.05 6.24
N ASN A 14 1.25 -3.33 6.85
CA ASN A 14 0.62 -2.16 6.24
C ASN A 14 1.55 -0.97 6.39
N TYR A 15 1.53 -0.09 5.40
CA TYR A 15 2.34 1.11 5.40
C TYR A 15 1.44 2.35 5.33
N THR A 16 1.76 3.35 6.14
CA THR A 16 1.15 4.68 6.04
C THR A 16 2.29 5.70 6.08
N ALA A 17 2.27 6.64 5.14
CA ALA A 17 3.31 7.66 5.05
C ALA A 17 3.38 8.49 6.33
N SER A 18 4.60 8.78 6.76
CA SER A 18 4.88 9.54 7.97
C SER A 18 6.06 10.48 7.71
N ALA A 19 6.06 11.63 8.37
CA ALA A 19 7.17 12.58 8.26
C ALA A 19 8.47 12.03 8.83
N ASP A 20 8.40 11.04 9.71
CA ASP A 20 9.55 10.47 10.39
C ASP A 20 10.16 9.28 9.66
N GLU A 21 9.52 8.80 8.60
CA GLU A 21 9.98 7.64 7.85
C GLU A 21 10.37 8.03 6.43
N GLU A 22 11.23 7.22 5.83
CA GLU A 22 11.62 7.42 4.44
C GLU A 22 10.42 7.15 3.52
N PRO A 23 10.25 7.96 2.46
CA PRO A 23 9.16 7.73 1.53
C PRO A 23 9.34 6.45 0.74
N ILE A 24 8.22 5.84 0.37
CA ILE A 24 8.20 4.68 -0.51
C ILE A 24 7.64 5.10 -1.86
N TYR A 25 8.40 4.80 -2.91
CA TYR A 25 7.98 5.06 -4.29
C TYR A 25 7.58 3.70 -4.88
N PRO A 26 6.27 3.46 -5.11
CA PRO A 26 5.81 2.12 -5.47
C PRO A 26 6.23 1.66 -6.86
N ILE A 27 6.54 2.58 -7.75
CA ILE A 27 6.93 2.25 -9.11
C ILE A 27 8.32 2.82 -9.39
N SER A 28 9.24 1.95 -9.78
CA SER A 28 10.61 2.36 -10.13
C SER A 28 10.59 3.36 -11.28
N GLY A 29 11.35 4.43 -11.13
CA GLY A 29 11.46 5.49 -12.15
C GLY A 29 10.38 6.54 -12.06
N MET A 30 9.38 6.40 -11.19
CA MET A 30 8.36 7.41 -10.94
C MET A 30 8.61 8.09 -9.61
N SER A 31 8.24 9.37 -9.52
CA SER A 31 8.54 10.21 -8.35
C SER A 31 7.36 10.39 -7.39
N ARG A 32 6.24 9.67 -7.59
CA ARG A 32 5.09 9.77 -6.69
C ARG A 32 5.25 8.82 -5.51
N GLU A 33 5.10 9.36 -4.31
CA GLU A 33 5.19 8.58 -3.08
C GLU A 33 3.88 7.86 -2.78
N ALA A 34 4.00 6.70 -2.14
CA ALA A 34 2.84 6.02 -1.60
C ALA A 34 2.38 6.72 -0.32
N ALA A 35 1.09 6.97 -0.20
CA ALA A 35 0.50 7.44 1.04
C ALA A 35 0.21 6.26 1.96
N VAL A 36 -0.38 5.22 1.43
CA VAL A 36 -0.63 3.96 2.13
C VAL A 36 -0.36 2.80 1.17
N ALA A 37 0.05 1.68 1.72
CA ALA A 37 0.24 0.44 0.96
C ALA A 37 -0.17 -0.72 1.85
N TYR A 38 -1.16 -1.49 1.41
CA TYR A 38 -1.71 -2.59 2.18
C TYR A 38 -1.57 -3.87 1.37
N PRO A 39 -0.77 -4.84 1.84
CA PRO A 39 -0.66 -6.12 1.14
C PRO A 39 -2.00 -6.85 1.10
N ILE A 40 -2.26 -7.51 -0.01
CA ILE A 40 -3.44 -8.37 -0.16
C ILE A 40 -3.01 -9.78 0.23
N ILE A 41 -3.52 -10.26 1.36
CA ILE A 41 -3.15 -11.57 1.89
C ILE A 41 -4.36 -12.49 1.84
N GLY A 42 -4.21 -13.60 1.12
CA GLY A 42 -5.23 -14.64 1.06
C GLY A 42 -4.60 -15.99 1.29
N SER A 43 -5.18 -16.79 2.17
CA SER A 43 -4.67 -18.13 2.51
C SER A 43 -3.21 -18.12 2.97
N GLY A 44 -2.80 -17.02 3.63
CA GLY A 44 -1.44 -16.88 4.17
C GLY A 44 -0.41 -16.36 3.19
N ASP A 45 -0.75 -16.21 1.92
CA ASP A 45 0.17 -15.74 0.89
C ASP A 45 -0.16 -14.32 0.45
N VAL A 46 0.87 -13.56 0.11
CA VAL A 46 0.70 -12.21 -0.44
C VAL A 46 0.46 -12.32 -1.94
N SER A 47 -0.73 -11.89 -2.38
CA SER A 47 -1.12 -11.94 -3.79
C SER A 47 -0.86 -10.63 -4.52
N GLY A 48 -0.74 -9.54 -3.78
CA GLY A 48 -0.56 -8.22 -4.37
C GLY A 48 -0.60 -7.15 -3.30
N CYS A 49 -0.83 -5.92 -3.72
CA CYS A 49 -0.85 -4.78 -2.81
C CYS A 49 -1.80 -3.71 -3.33
N VAL A 50 -2.56 -3.09 -2.42
CA VAL A 50 -3.36 -1.91 -2.73
C VAL A 50 -2.57 -0.70 -2.29
N VAL A 51 -2.32 0.23 -3.21
CA VAL A 51 -1.52 1.42 -2.94
C VAL A 51 -2.34 2.66 -3.25
N LEU A 52 -2.31 3.64 -2.34
CA LEU A 52 -2.87 4.96 -2.57
C LEU A 52 -1.71 5.95 -2.56
N LEU A 53 -1.60 6.76 -3.60
CA LEU A 53 -0.52 7.72 -3.73
C LEU A 53 -0.86 9.03 -3.01
N LEU A 54 0.18 9.77 -2.63
CA LEU A 54 -0.01 11.14 -2.15
C LEU A 54 -0.67 11.97 -3.25
N ASN A 55 -1.42 12.98 -2.85
CA ASN A 55 -1.98 13.94 -3.79
C ASN A 55 -0.85 14.68 -4.52
N SER A 56 -1.16 15.27 -5.66
CA SER A 56 -0.14 15.94 -6.47
C SER A 56 0.56 17.11 -5.76
N ASP A 57 -0.08 17.68 -4.74
CA ASP A 57 0.52 18.73 -3.91
C ASP A 57 1.33 18.19 -2.72
N GLY A 58 1.48 16.87 -2.62
CA GLY A 58 2.22 16.21 -1.54
C GLY A 58 1.40 15.96 -0.28
N SER A 59 0.13 16.35 -0.25
CA SER A 59 -0.71 16.11 0.91
C SER A 59 -1.21 14.67 0.97
N LEU A 60 -1.57 14.23 2.18
CA LEU A 60 -2.14 12.90 2.39
C LEU A 60 -3.58 12.86 1.88
N PRO A 61 -4.02 11.71 1.33
CA PRO A 61 -5.44 11.48 1.07
C PRO A 61 -6.24 11.58 2.37
N SER A 62 -7.55 11.76 2.25
CA SER A 62 -8.43 11.85 3.41
C SER A 62 -8.40 10.55 4.22
N GLU A 63 -8.81 10.65 5.47
CA GLU A 63 -8.94 9.46 6.34
C GLU A 63 -9.91 8.46 5.73
N THR A 64 -11.02 8.95 5.15
CA THR A 64 -12.00 8.08 4.49
C THR A 64 -11.37 7.31 3.33
N GLU A 65 -10.59 7.99 2.49
CA GLU A 65 -9.90 7.34 1.38
C GLU A 65 -8.90 6.29 1.87
N ARG A 66 -8.16 6.59 2.94
CA ARG A 66 -7.20 5.63 3.51
C ARG A 66 -7.90 4.42 4.09
N LYS A 67 -9.05 4.59 4.73
CA LYS A 67 -9.85 3.48 5.26
C LYS A 67 -10.39 2.61 4.15
N LEU A 68 -10.76 3.20 3.02
CA LEU A 68 -11.23 2.43 1.87
C LEU A 68 -10.15 1.50 1.32
N VAL A 69 -8.90 1.92 1.36
CA VAL A 69 -7.78 1.07 0.94
C VAL A 69 -7.68 -0.18 1.84
N ALA A 70 -7.80 0.00 3.14
CA ALA A 70 -7.77 -1.10 4.09
C ALA A 70 -8.90 -2.09 3.84
N VAL A 71 -10.11 -1.57 3.62
CA VAL A 71 -11.28 -2.39 3.32
C VAL A 71 -11.09 -3.14 1.99
N ALA A 72 -10.58 -2.46 0.97
CA ALA A 72 -10.33 -3.07 -0.33
C ALA A 72 -9.32 -4.21 -0.24
N ALA A 73 -8.21 -4.00 0.47
CA ALA A 73 -7.19 -5.03 0.65
C ALA A 73 -7.76 -6.26 1.37
N SER A 74 -8.55 -6.03 2.43
CA SER A 74 -9.18 -7.11 3.17
C SER A 74 -10.16 -7.89 2.31
N PHE A 75 -11.00 -7.18 1.54
CA PHE A 75 -11.96 -7.80 0.66
C PHE A 75 -11.28 -8.66 -0.40
N LEU A 76 -10.26 -8.10 -1.05
CA LEU A 76 -9.51 -8.82 -2.09
C LEU A 76 -8.79 -10.03 -1.53
N GLY A 77 -8.25 -9.92 -0.31
CA GLY A 77 -7.63 -11.07 0.36
C GLY A 77 -8.61 -12.21 0.56
N LYS A 78 -9.84 -11.90 0.97
CA LYS A 78 -10.88 -12.92 1.14
C LYS A 78 -11.28 -13.56 -0.19
N GLN A 79 -11.28 -12.81 -1.28
CA GLN A 79 -11.58 -13.35 -2.60
C GLN A 79 -10.52 -14.35 -3.08
N MET A 80 -9.30 -14.25 -2.56
CA MET A 80 -8.21 -15.16 -2.88
C MET A 80 -8.22 -16.44 -2.03
N GLU A 81 -9.06 -16.50 -1.01
CA GLU A 81 -9.21 -17.69 -0.18
C GLU A 81 -10.19 -18.65 -0.82
N GLU A 82 -9.94 -19.92 -0.65
CA GLU A 82 -10.81 -20.98 -1.15
C GLU A 82 -11.34 -21.85 -0.05
#